data_00efa57e3539ae5f86005ff8c57899d7
#
_entry.id   00efa57e3539ae5f86005ff8c57899d7
#
_cell.length_a   1.000
_cell.length_b   1.000
_cell.length_c   1.000
_cell.angle_alpha   90.00
_cell.angle_beta   90.00
_cell.angle_gamma   90.00
#
_symmetry.space_group_name_H-M   'P 1'
#
loop_
_entity.id
_entity.type
_entity.pdbx_description
1 polymer ?
#
loop_
_entity_poly.entity_id
_entity_poly.type
_entity_poly.pdbx_seq_one_letter_code
_entity_poly.pdbx_strand_id
1 'polypeptide(L)'
;TALLMRAPEIAENGAVVPIDVPSNIPNTTLIAILVKKNPFPLSSQFEFANGAVGDVSVRLKVAETSVIQAIAKADGKVYSAQKEVKVTVGGCGG
;
A
#
# COMPACT_ATOMS: atom_id res chain seq x y z
N THR A 1 -6.96 -14.66 9.69
CA THR A 1 -6.58 -13.25 9.75
C THR A 1 -6.21 -12.76 8.36
N ALA A 2 -6.79 -11.67 7.93
CA ALA A 2 -6.51 -11.08 6.63
C ALA A 2 -5.75 -9.78 6.79
N LEU A 3 -4.86 -9.50 5.85
CA LEU A 3 -4.19 -8.21 5.80
C LEU A 3 -5.18 -7.15 5.35
N LEU A 4 -5.25 -6.06 6.08
CA LEU A 4 -6.10 -4.93 5.74
C LEU A 4 -5.29 -3.86 5.03
N MET A 5 -5.91 -3.23 4.06
CA MET A 5 -5.33 -2.07 3.39
C MET A 5 -6.46 -1.10 3.06
N ARG A 6 -6.24 0.18 3.39
CA ARG A 6 -7.17 1.24 3.03
C ARG A 6 -6.55 2.09 1.95
N ALA A 7 -7.30 2.28 0.88
CA ALA A 7 -6.88 3.12 -0.25
C ALA A 7 -8.14 3.76 -0.83
N PRO A 8 -8.05 4.96 -1.39
CA PRO A 8 -9.22 5.57 -2.03
C PRO A 8 -9.59 4.80 -3.30
N GLU A 9 -10.87 4.71 -3.59
CA GLU A 9 -11.31 4.14 -4.86
C GLU A 9 -10.91 5.02 -6.03
N ILE A 10 -10.99 6.33 -5.82
CA ILE A 10 -10.67 7.33 -6.84
C ILE A 10 -9.73 8.35 -6.21
N ALA A 11 -8.59 8.56 -6.86
CA ALA A 11 -7.64 9.60 -6.49
C ALA A 11 -7.72 10.72 -7.51
N GLU A 12 -8.09 11.90 -7.06
CA GLU A 12 -8.12 13.08 -7.92
C GLU A 12 -6.71 13.62 -8.17
N ASN A 13 -5.80 13.33 -7.25
CA ASN A 13 -4.40 13.71 -7.40
C ASN A 13 -3.53 12.47 -7.22
N GLY A 14 -3.09 11.90 -8.34
CA GLY A 14 -2.24 10.72 -8.33
C GLY A 14 -0.84 10.96 -7.79
N ALA A 15 -0.43 12.20 -7.61
CA ALA A 15 0.88 12.49 -7.04
C ALA A 15 0.93 12.20 -5.53
N VAL A 16 -0.22 12.22 -4.86
CA VAL A 16 -0.30 12.04 -3.40
C VAL A 16 -1.51 11.19 -3.09
N VAL A 17 -1.32 9.88 -3.03
CA VAL A 17 -2.41 8.95 -2.74
C VAL A 17 -2.17 8.34 -1.36
N PRO A 18 -3.08 8.56 -0.40
CA PRO A 18 -2.91 8.01 0.94
C PRO A 18 -3.22 6.51 0.96
N ILE A 19 -2.33 5.74 1.54
CA ILE A 19 -2.49 4.31 1.72
C ILE A 19 -2.24 3.99 3.19
N ASP A 20 -3.17 3.27 3.81
CA ASP A 20 -3.03 2.78 5.17
C ASP A 20 -2.99 1.27 5.17
N VAL A 21 -2.02 0.72 5.87
CA VAL A 21 -1.95 -0.71 6.15
C VAL A 21 -1.93 -0.86 7.68
N PRO A 22 -3.11 -0.93 8.31
CA PRO A 22 -3.15 -1.11 9.76
C PRO A 22 -2.68 -2.53 10.08
N SER A 23 -1.72 -2.64 10.96
CA SER A 23 -1.18 -3.92 11.33
C SER A 23 -2.13 -4.63 12.28
N ASN A 24 -2.82 -5.62 11.77
CA ASN A 24 -3.68 -6.49 12.57
C ASN A 24 -3.14 -7.92 12.64
N ILE A 25 -1.95 -8.14 12.11
CA ILE A 25 -1.33 -9.46 12.09
C ILE A 25 -0.20 -9.48 13.12
N PRO A 26 -0.27 -10.35 14.13
CA PRO A 26 0.80 -10.45 15.13
C PRO A 26 2.14 -10.83 14.50
N ASN A 27 3.21 -10.30 15.06
CA ASN A 27 4.58 -10.63 14.67
C ASN A 27 4.91 -10.29 13.21
N THR A 28 4.31 -9.22 12.72
CA THR A 28 4.66 -8.69 11.40
C THR A 28 6.08 -8.16 11.43
N THR A 29 6.91 -8.62 10.51
CA THR A 29 8.30 -8.20 10.40
C THR A 29 8.57 -7.35 9.18
N LEU A 30 7.69 -7.38 8.19
CA LEU A 30 7.87 -6.60 6.97
C LEU A 30 6.51 -6.26 6.37
N ILE A 31 6.39 -5.03 5.88
CA ILE A 31 5.27 -4.62 5.02
C ILE A 31 5.87 -3.95 3.80
N ALA A 32 5.46 -4.41 2.62
CA ALA A 32 5.85 -3.81 1.35
C ALA A 32 4.60 -3.35 0.61
N ILE A 33 4.70 -2.23 -0.08
CA ILE A 33 3.59 -1.68 -0.85
C ILE A 33 4.05 -1.49 -2.29
N LEU A 34 3.28 -2.05 -3.21
CA LEU A 34 3.58 -2.01 -4.64
C LEU A 34 2.46 -1.30 -5.39
N VAL A 35 2.84 -0.47 -6.33
CA VAL A 35 1.93 0.13 -7.31
C VAL A 35 2.26 -0.53 -8.64
N LYS A 36 1.41 -1.44 -9.09
CA LYS A 36 1.79 -2.38 -10.14
C LYS A 36 2.11 -1.74 -11.48
N LYS A 37 1.46 -0.64 -11.80
CA LYS A 37 1.70 0.06 -13.08
C LYS A 37 2.71 1.19 -13.01
N ASN A 38 3.28 1.47 -11.85
CA ASN A 38 4.35 2.44 -11.78
C ASN A 38 5.61 1.86 -12.43
N PRO A 39 6.49 2.72 -13.00
CA PRO A 39 7.76 2.26 -13.57
C PRO A 39 8.60 1.46 -12.59
N PHE A 40 8.53 1.83 -11.30
CA PHE A 40 9.16 1.09 -10.22
C PHE A 40 8.06 0.64 -9.28
N PRO A 41 7.56 -0.60 -9.42
CA PRO A 41 6.39 -1.06 -8.65
C PRO A 41 6.57 -1.02 -7.15
N LEU A 42 7.72 -1.39 -6.61
CA LEU A 42 7.94 -1.33 -5.16
C LEU A 42 8.06 0.13 -4.74
N SER A 43 7.03 0.61 -4.05
CA SER A 43 6.95 2.00 -3.64
C SER A 43 7.45 2.25 -2.23
N SER A 44 7.24 1.29 -1.34
CA SER A 44 7.61 1.43 0.06
C SER A 44 7.86 0.08 0.68
N GLN A 45 8.80 0.02 1.60
CA GLN A 45 9.07 -1.18 2.36
C GLN A 45 9.44 -0.79 3.79
N PHE A 46 8.85 -1.46 4.75
CA PHE A 46 9.03 -1.19 6.17
C PHE A 46 9.38 -2.49 6.88
N GLU A 47 10.42 -2.45 7.69
CA GLU A 47 10.81 -3.58 8.52
C GLU A 47 10.53 -3.25 9.98
N PHE A 48 10.09 -4.25 10.73
CA PHE A 48 9.71 -4.09 12.12
C PHE A 48 10.51 -5.04 12.99
N ALA A 49 10.91 -4.55 14.17
CA ALA A 49 11.55 -5.37 15.17
C ALA A 49 10.57 -6.41 15.72
N ASN A 50 11.11 -7.48 16.31
CA ASN A 50 10.30 -8.54 16.89
C ASN A 50 9.28 -7.99 17.86
N GLY A 51 8.04 -8.41 17.68
CA GLY A 51 6.94 -8.02 18.55
C GLY A 51 6.41 -6.62 18.32
N ALA A 52 7.02 -5.85 17.42
CA ALA A 52 6.48 -4.55 17.09
C ALA A 52 5.17 -4.70 16.32
N VAL A 53 4.23 -3.82 16.60
CA VAL A 53 3.00 -3.73 15.84
C VAL A 53 3.15 -2.55 14.89
N GLY A 54 3.18 -2.85 13.61
CA GLY A 54 3.36 -1.82 12.60
C GLY A 54 2.03 -1.33 12.07
N ASP A 55 1.80 -0.04 12.11
CA ASP A 55 0.68 0.60 11.43
C ASP A 55 1.32 1.56 10.43
N VAL A 56 1.18 1.24 9.16
CA VAL A 56 1.86 1.97 8.10
C VAL A 56 0.88 2.89 7.40
N SER A 57 1.19 4.18 7.42
CA SER A 57 0.45 5.18 6.66
C SER A 57 1.44 5.90 5.76
N VAL A 58 1.20 5.85 4.46
CA VAL A 58 2.10 6.46 3.49
C VAL A 58 1.29 7.23 2.45
N ARG A 59 1.98 8.14 1.76
CA ARG A 59 1.45 8.80 0.59
C ARG A 59 2.32 8.42 -0.59
N LEU A 60 1.67 7.88 -1.61
CA LEU A 60 2.37 7.35 -2.77
C LEU A 60 1.99 8.09 -4.03
N LYS A 61 2.93 8.11 -4.98
CA LYS A 61 2.62 8.52 -6.33
C LYS A 61 2.06 7.34 -7.08
N VAL A 62 0.87 7.52 -7.65
CA VAL A 62 0.23 6.53 -8.52
C VAL A 62 0.07 7.22 -9.88
N ALA A 63 0.94 6.88 -10.82
CA ALA A 63 1.04 7.59 -12.08
C ALA A 63 -0.21 7.44 -12.95
N GLU A 64 -0.86 6.30 -12.86
CA GLU A 64 -2.09 6.01 -13.61
C GLU A 64 -2.93 5.04 -12.80
N THR A 65 -4.17 4.83 -13.19
CA THR A 65 -5.02 3.81 -12.55
C THR A 65 -4.26 2.50 -12.45
N SER A 66 -4.20 1.96 -11.25
CA SER A 66 -3.39 0.79 -10.96
C SER A 66 -3.94 0.01 -9.79
N VAL A 67 -3.56 -1.26 -9.74
CA VAL A 67 -3.74 -2.08 -8.54
C VAL A 67 -2.61 -1.77 -7.58
N ILE A 68 -2.97 -1.47 -6.34
CA ILE A 68 -2.03 -1.31 -5.24
C ILE A 68 -2.07 -2.61 -4.44
N GLN A 69 -0.91 -3.15 -4.14
CA GLN A 69 -0.79 -4.38 -3.37
C GLN A 69 0.04 -4.13 -2.12
N ALA A 70 -0.47 -4.57 -0.98
CA ALA A 70 0.30 -4.64 0.25
C ALA A 70 0.67 -6.09 0.52
N ILE A 71 1.89 -6.31 0.93
CA ILE A 71 2.41 -7.62 1.30
C ILE A 71 2.98 -7.51 2.70
N ALA A 72 2.61 -8.45 3.57
CA ALA A 72 3.15 -8.52 4.91
C ALA A 72 3.75 -9.88 5.17
N LYS A 73 4.86 -9.90 5.89
CA LYS A 73 5.46 -11.14 6.41
C LYS A 73 5.28 -11.19 7.91
N ALA A 74 4.78 -12.30 8.41
CA ALA A 74 4.56 -12.52 9.83
C ALA A 74 4.68 -14.00 10.14
N ASP A 75 5.50 -14.35 11.11
CA ASP A 75 5.70 -15.74 11.54
C ASP A 75 5.99 -16.72 10.40
N GLY A 76 6.82 -16.30 9.45
CA GLY A 76 7.20 -17.10 8.30
C GLY A 76 6.11 -17.25 7.25
N LYS A 77 5.01 -16.53 7.38
CA LYS A 77 3.91 -16.53 6.42
C LYS A 77 3.85 -15.22 5.67
N VAL A 78 3.28 -15.27 4.48
CA VAL A 78 3.10 -14.09 3.63
C VAL A 78 1.61 -13.82 3.47
N TYR A 79 1.21 -12.59 3.73
CA TYR A 79 -0.16 -12.11 3.58
C TYR A 79 -0.19 -11.02 2.53
N SER A 80 -1.28 -10.90 1.80
CA SER A 80 -1.41 -9.83 0.83
C SER A 80 -2.83 -9.30 0.76
N ALA A 81 -2.95 -8.04 0.32
CA ALA A 81 -4.22 -7.40 0.04
C ALA A 81 -4.03 -6.53 -1.19
N GLN A 82 -5.08 -6.41 -2.00
CA GLN A 82 -5.02 -5.62 -3.24
C GLN A 82 -6.25 -4.74 -3.34
N LYS A 83 -6.07 -3.59 -3.97
CA LYS A 83 -7.17 -2.69 -4.29
C LYS A 83 -6.80 -1.87 -5.52
N GLU A 84 -7.75 -1.72 -6.44
CA GLU A 84 -7.57 -0.81 -7.56
C GLU A 84 -7.82 0.62 -7.12
N VAL A 85 -6.93 1.52 -7.48
CA VAL A 85 -7.10 2.95 -7.30
C VAL A 85 -7.19 3.58 -8.68
N LYS A 86 -8.32 4.21 -8.95
CA LYS A 86 -8.55 4.92 -10.21
C LYS A 86 -8.01 6.33 -10.07
N VAL A 87 -7.18 6.74 -11.01
CA VAL A 87 -6.64 8.09 -11.04
C VAL A 87 -7.34 8.85 -12.13
N THR A 88 -7.99 9.95 -11.74
CA THR A 88 -8.71 10.79 -12.70
C THR A 88 -7.71 11.67 -13.44
N VAL A 89 -7.84 11.67 -14.75
CA VAL A 89 -6.99 12.51 -15.59
C VAL A 89 -7.63 13.88 -15.74
N GLY A 90 -6.83 14.91 -15.53
CA GLY A 90 -7.30 16.27 -15.72
C GLY A 90 -8.01 16.88 -14.52
N GLY A 91 -8.29 16.09 -13.49
CA GLY A 91 -8.93 16.62 -12.29
C GLY A 91 -8.09 17.67 -11.59
N CYS A 92 -6.79 17.61 -11.76
CA CYS A 92 -5.87 18.57 -11.19
C CYS A 92 -5.24 19.46 -12.26
N GLY A 93 -5.89 19.54 -13.40
CA GLY A 93 -5.37 20.35 -14.49
C GLY A 93 -4.22 19.70 -15.23
N GLY A 94 -4.07 18.45 -15.08
CA GLY A 94 -2.98 17.74 -15.75
C GLY A 94 -2.63 16.53 -15.02
#